data_26eb2f0217ea86fabd7aadb54f7b486b
#
_entry.id   26eb2f0217ea86fabd7aadb54f7b486b
#
_cell.length_a   1.000
_cell.length_b   1.000
_cell.length_c   1.000
_cell.angle_alpha   90.00
_cell.angle_beta   90.00
_cell.angle_gamma   90.00
#
_symmetry.space_group_name_H-M   'P 1'
#
loop_
_entity.id
_entity.type
_entity.pdbx_description
1 polymer ?
#
loop_
_entity_poly.entity_id
_entity_poly.type
_entity_poly.pdbx_seq_one_letter_code
_entity_poly.pdbx_strand_id
1 'polypeptide(L)'
;MSRLTSSVDPASEGFKKNVEANTALVEDLRARVAQAALGGSEKAREKHTSRGKLLPRERVERLLDPGSPFLEIGQLAACDMYDGEAPAASKRVVLPASHAFATL
;
A
#
# COMPACT_ATOMS: atom_id res chain seq x y z
N MET A 1 12.78 30.29 17.72
CA MET A 1 12.28 29.49 16.58
C MET A 1 11.13 30.22 15.93
N SER A 2 11.21 30.51 14.62
CA SER A 2 10.08 31.10 13.91
C SER A 2 8.99 30.04 13.71
N ARG A 3 7.77 30.35 14.13
CA ARG A 3 6.61 29.51 13.91
C ARG A 3 6.14 29.70 12.46
N LEU A 4 6.04 28.63 11.70
CA LEU A 4 5.38 28.69 10.39
C LEU A 4 3.88 28.90 10.61
N THR A 5 3.36 30.03 10.10
CA THR A 5 1.95 30.33 10.12
C THR A 5 1.31 29.96 8.79
N SER A 6 0.17 29.26 8.83
CA SER A 6 -0.60 28.93 7.63
C SER A 6 -1.64 30.02 7.35
N SER A 7 -1.76 30.43 6.09
CA SER A 7 -2.81 31.33 5.60
C SER A 7 -4.02 30.56 5.05
N VAL A 8 -4.08 29.24 5.26
CA VAL A 8 -5.18 28.39 4.77
C VAL A 8 -6.46 28.70 5.56
N ASP A 9 -7.53 29.02 4.84
CA ASP A 9 -8.87 29.17 5.39
C ASP A 9 -9.72 27.92 5.10
N PRO A 10 -9.97 27.06 6.13
CA PRO A 10 -10.78 25.86 5.96
C PRO A 10 -12.24 26.11 5.60
N ALA A 11 -12.75 27.32 5.83
CA ALA A 11 -14.13 27.70 5.52
C ALA A 11 -14.32 28.11 4.05
N SER A 12 -13.23 28.41 3.35
CA SER A 12 -13.29 28.86 1.95
C SER A 12 -13.82 27.78 1.01
N GLU A 13 -14.56 28.18 -0.01
CA GLU A 13 -15.05 27.26 -1.06
C GLU A 13 -13.93 26.58 -1.82
N GLY A 14 -12.79 27.27 -2.01
CA GLY A 14 -11.60 26.68 -2.62
C GLY A 14 -11.03 25.53 -1.79
N PHE A 15 -10.97 25.70 -0.46
CA PHE A 15 -10.52 24.64 0.43
C PHE A 15 -11.46 23.41 0.40
N LYS A 16 -12.78 23.64 0.45
CA LYS A 16 -13.77 22.56 0.38
C LYS A 16 -13.66 21.76 -0.91
N LYS A 17 -13.55 22.41 -2.05
CA LYS A 17 -13.34 21.74 -3.35
C LYS A 17 -12.04 20.94 -3.38
N ASN A 18 -10.96 21.47 -2.83
CA ASN A 18 -9.70 20.76 -2.76
C ASN A 18 -9.78 19.54 -1.83
N VAL A 19 -10.47 19.64 -0.71
CA VAL A 19 -10.71 18.50 0.20
C VAL A 19 -11.49 17.42 -0.52
N GLU A 20 -12.57 17.76 -1.21
CA GLU A 20 -13.37 16.78 -1.97
C GLU A 20 -12.53 16.07 -3.03
N ALA A 21 -11.80 16.84 -3.85
CA ALA A 21 -10.94 16.29 -4.89
C ALA A 21 -9.83 15.39 -4.31
N ASN A 22 -9.15 15.83 -3.26
CA ASN A 22 -8.11 15.02 -2.63
C ASN A 22 -8.66 13.78 -1.93
N THR A 23 -9.84 13.88 -1.31
CA THR A 23 -10.50 12.72 -0.70
C THR A 23 -10.81 11.65 -1.75
N ALA A 24 -11.36 12.04 -2.91
CA ALA A 24 -11.61 11.12 -4.00
C ALA A 24 -10.33 10.41 -4.50
N LEU A 25 -9.23 11.16 -4.63
CA LEU A 25 -7.93 10.58 -5.00
C LEU A 25 -7.39 9.60 -3.95
N VAL A 26 -7.55 9.93 -2.68
CA VAL A 26 -7.12 9.05 -1.58
C VAL A 26 -7.96 7.78 -1.53
N GLU A 27 -9.25 7.87 -1.77
CA GLU A 27 -10.15 6.70 -1.82
C GLU A 27 -9.82 5.79 -3.00
N ASP A 28 -9.57 6.34 -4.19
CA ASP A 28 -9.12 5.57 -5.36
C ASP A 28 -7.78 4.88 -5.07
N LEU A 29 -6.81 5.59 -4.49
CA LEU A 29 -5.53 5.01 -4.10
C LEU A 29 -5.70 3.86 -3.12
N ARG A 30 -6.52 4.04 -2.09
CA ARG A 30 -6.79 2.99 -1.09
C ARG A 30 -7.44 1.75 -1.71
N ALA A 31 -8.40 1.95 -2.64
CA ALA A 31 -9.05 0.86 -3.35
C ALA A 31 -8.03 0.07 -4.20
N ARG A 32 -7.14 0.75 -4.93
CA ARG A 32 -6.08 0.13 -5.73
C ARG A 32 -5.08 -0.64 -4.85
N VAL A 33 -4.65 -0.06 -3.74
CA VAL A 33 -3.77 -0.71 -2.78
C VAL A 33 -4.42 -1.95 -2.17
N ALA A 34 -5.69 -1.87 -1.79
CA ALA A 34 -6.44 -3.00 -1.27
C ALA A 34 -6.56 -4.13 -2.30
N GLN A 35 -6.84 -3.78 -3.57
CA GLN A 35 -6.87 -4.75 -4.65
C GLN A 35 -5.51 -5.41 -4.89
N ALA A 36 -4.44 -4.63 -4.92
CA ALA A 36 -3.07 -5.15 -5.04
C ALA A 36 -2.68 -6.04 -3.85
N ALA A 37 -3.19 -5.73 -2.65
CA ALA A 37 -2.95 -6.51 -1.45
C ALA A 37 -3.52 -7.93 -1.52
N LEU A 38 -4.60 -8.14 -2.25
CA LEU A 38 -5.18 -9.48 -2.44
C LEU A 38 -4.22 -10.43 -3.20
N GLY A 39 -3.30 -9.87 -4.02
CA GLY A 39 -2.48 -10.67 -4.93
C GLY A 39 -3.33 -11.18 -6.10
N GLY A 40 -2.83 -11.83 -7.08
CA GLY A 40 -3.46 -12.29 -8.31
C GLY A 40 -4.99 -12.52 -8.33
N SER A 41 -5.53 -13.12 -9.36
CA SER A 41 -6.96 -13.40 -9.47
C SER A 41 -7.45 -14.35 -8.37
N GLU A 42 -8.74 -14.28 -8.04
CA GLU A 42 -9.38 -15.16 -7.05
C GLU A 42 -9.11 -16.63 -7.35
N LYS A 43 -9.31 -17.05 -8.59
CA LYS A 43 -9.03 -18.41 -9.04
C LYS A 43 -7.57 -18.83 -8.82
N ALA A 44 -6.63 -17.91 -9.03
CA ALA A 44 -5.22 -18.18 -8.79
C ALA A 44 -4.91 -18.32 -7.28
N ARG A 45 -5.54 -17.50 -6.45
CA ARG A 45 -5.42 -17.58 -4.99
C ARG A 45 -6.00 -18.88 -4.46
N GLU A 46 -7.20 -19.25 -4.88
CA GLU A 46 -7.84 -20.51 -4.50
C GLU A 46 -6.98 -21.73 -4.88
N LYS A 47 -6.49 -21.76 -6.12
CA LYS A 47 -5.59 -22.83 -6.57
C LYS A 47 -4.30 -22.89 -5.75
N HIS A 48 -3.81 -21.76 -5.25
CA HIS A 48 -2.60 -21.70 -4.44
C HIS A 48 -2.86 -22.19 -3.01
N THR A 49 -3.94 -21.73 -2.38
CA THR A 49 -4.31 -22.08 -1.01
C THR A 49 -4.82 -23.53 -0.89
N SER A 50 -5.54 -24.04 -1.91
CA SER A 50 -6.00 -25.43 -1.94
C SER A 50 -4.85 -26.46 -1.90
N ARG A 51 -3.63 -26.05 -2.26
CA ARG A 51 -2.41 -26.85 -2.15
C ARG A 51 -1.70 -26.72 -0.79
N GLY A 52 -2.36 -26.11 0.20
CA GLY A 52 -1.78 -25.87 1.53
C GLY A 52 -0.71 -24.78 1.56
N LYS A 53 -0.62 -23.93 0.50
CA LYS A 53 0.38 -22.87 0.42
C LYS A 53 -0.19 -21.56 0.92
N LEU A 54 0.60 -20.83 1.68
CA LEU A 54 0.26 -19.48 2.15
C LEU A 54 0.42 -18.45 1.04
N LEU A 55 -0.48 -17.46 1.05
CA LEU A 55 -0.33 -16.28 0.20
C LEU A 55 0.93 -15.49 0.59
N PRO A 56 1.51 -14.72 -0.33
CA PRO A 56 2.77 -14.04 -0.07
C PRO A 56 2.77 -13.13 1.16
N ARG A 57 1.68 -12.39 1.43
CA ARG A 57 1.60 -11.53 2.64
C ARG A 57 1.49 -12.32 3.93
N GLU A 58 0.74 -13.41 3.92
CA GLU A 58 0.66 -14.34 5.05
C GLU A 58 2.03 -14.96 5.37
N ARG A 59 2.84 -15.23 4.34
CA ARG A 59 4.22 -15.73 4.54
C ARG A 59 5.10 -14.69 5.21
N VAL A 60 4.97 -13.42 4.81
CA VAL A 60 5.71 -12.32 5.44
C VAL A 60 5.29 -12.13 6.88
N GLU A 61 3.98 -12.12 7.16
CA GLU A 61 3.47 -12.00 8.53
C GLU A 61 3.97 -13.10 9.45
N ARG A 62 4.06 -14.33 8.93
CA ARG A 62 4.60 -15.46 9.71
C ARG A 62 6.11 -15.42 9.88
N LEU A 63 6.82 -14.68 9.05
CA LEU A 63 8.28 -14.52 9.15
C LEU A 63 8.66 -13.42 10.15
N LEU A 64 7.79 -12.44 10.33
CA LEU A 64 8.03 -11.32 11.24
C LEU A 64 7.62 -11.66 12.66
N ASP A 65 8.35 -11.12 13.63
CA ASP A 65 7.95 -11.18 15.02
C ASP A 65 6.63 -10.43 15.25
N PRO A 66 5.74 -10.93 16.11
CA PRO A 66 4.48 -10.26 16.41
C PRO A 66 4.71 -8.80 16.84
N GLY A 67 4.03 -7.86 16.20
CA GLY A 67 4.15 -6.44 16.48
C GLY A 67 5.37 -5.74 15.88
N SER A 68 6.20 -6.45 15.09
CA SER A 68 7.29 -5.82 14.34
C SER A 68 6.75 -4.85 13.30
N PRO A 69 7.21 -3.60 13.24
CA PRO A 69 6.84 -2.68 12.20
C PRO A 69 7.39 -3.14 10.85
N PHE A 70 6.57 -3.00 9.83
CA PHE A 70 6.88 -3.45 8.48
C PHE A 70 6.42 -2.41 7.46
N LEU A 71 7.27 -2.08 6.51
CA LEU A 71 6.96 -1.15 5.42
C LEU A 71 7.02 -1.88 4.08
N GLU A 72 5.91 -1.93 3.38
CA GLU A 72 5.85 -2.43 2.00
C GLU A 72 6.10 -1.28 1.02
N ILE A 73 7.07 -1.45 0.13
CA ILE A 73 7.42 -0.46 -0.90
C ILE A 73 6.97 -0.97 -2.27
N GLY A 74 6.43 -0.06 -3.09
CA GLY A 74 6.04 -0.38 -4.47
C GLY A 74 4.81 -1.28 -4.58
N GLN A 75 3.83 -1.12 -3.69
CA GLN A 75 2.59 -1.90 -3.67
C GLN A 75 1.82 -1.87 -5.00
N LEU A 76 1.91 -0.77 -5.75
CA LEU A 76 1.27 -0.58 -7.05
C LEU A 76 2.23 -0.74 -8.23
N ALA A 77 3.41 -1.31 -8.02
CA ALA A 77 4.34 -1.58 -9.11
C ALA A 77 3.69 -2.50 -10.15
N ALA A 78 3.78 -2.12 -11.43
CA ALA A 78 3.14 -2.77 -12.58
C ALA A 78 1.60 -2.72 -12.59
N CYS A 79 0.97 -1.93 -11.72
CA CYS A 79 -0.48 -1.69 -11.79
C CYS A 79 -0.83 -1.05 -13.15
N ASP A 80 -1.86 -1.56 -13.81
CA ASP A 80 -2.33 -1.11 -15.13
C ASP A 80 -1.28 -1.20 -16.27
N MET A 81 -0.19 -1.95 -16.09
CA MET A 81 0.76 -2.24 -17.15
C MET A 81 0.34 -3.51 -17.92
N TYR A 82 0.81 -3.60 -19.17
CA TYR A 82 0.56 -4.77 -20.03
C TYR A 82 -0.93 -5.07 -20.26
N ASP A 83 -1.72 -4.04 -20.54
CA ASP A 83 -3.15 -4.14 -20.81
C ASP A 83 -3.94 -4.88 -19.69
N GLY A 84 -3.48 -4.79 -18.45
CA GLY A 84 -4.08 -5.43 -17.29
C GLY A 84 -3.77 -6.94 -17.15
N GLU A 85 -2.95 -7.50 -18.03
CA GLU A 85 -2.55 -8.92 -17.93
C GLU A 85 -1.56 -9.19 -16.79
N ALA A 86 -0.78 -8.19 -16.39
CA ALA A 86 0.07 -8.33 -15.21
C ALA A 86 -0.76 -8.07 -13.96
N PRO A 87 -1.01 -9.07 -13.11
CA PRO A 87 -1.48 -8.79 -11.77
C PRO A 87 -0.47 -7.85 -11.12
N ALA A 88 -0.96 -6.85 -10.35
CA ALA A 88 -0.09 -5.92 -9.64
C ALA A 88 1.01 -6.70 -8.90
N ALA A 89 2.12 -6.92 -9.60
CA ALA A 89 3.26 -7.62 -9.07
C ALA A 89 4.02 -6.63 -8.22
N SER A 90 3.58 -6.47 -6.98
CA SER A 90 4.38 -5.74 -6.00
C SER A 90 5.73 -6.44 -5.89
N LYS A 91 6.76 -5.83 -6.44
CA LYS A 91 8.14 -6.19 -6.10
C LYS A 91 8.33 -5.79 -4.65
N ARG A 92 8.25 -6.76 -3.76
CA ARG A 92 8.40 -6.53 -2.34
C ARG A 92 9.87 -6.43 -1.99
N VAL A 93 10.26 -5.25 -1.56
CA VAL A 93 11.42 -5.11 -0.68
C VAL A 93 10.84 -4.97 0.73
N VAL A 94 10.89 -6.05 1.48
CA VAL A 94 10.55 -6.06 2.90
C VAL A 94 11.79 -5.57 3.64
N LEU A 95 11.75 -4.35 4.15
CA LEU A 95 12.73 -3.89 5.12
C LEU A 95 12.05 -3.92 6.49
N PRO A 96 12.44 -4.81 7.40
CA PRO A 96 11.99 -4.68 8.77
C PRO A 96 12.52 -3.36 9.33
N ALA A 97 11.60 -2.52 9.82
CA ALA A 97 11.94 -1.18 10.32
C ALA A 97 12.98 -1.18 11.47
N SER A 98 13.14 -2.32 12.13
CA SER A 98 14.14 -2.51 13.19
C SER A 98 15.60 -2.53 12.71
N HIS A 99 15.86 -2.73 11.42
CA HIS A 99 17.24 -2.78 10.89
C HIS A 99 17.65 -1.50 10.14
N ALA A 100 16.72 -0.60 9.85
CA ALA A 100 17.02 0.63 9.09
C ALA A 100 17.72 1.72 9.93
N PHE A 101 17.76 1.58 11.24
CA PHE A 101 18.36 2.57 12.15
C PHE A 101 19.58 2.11 12.92
N ALA A 102 20.10 0.91 12.66
CA ALA A 102 21.28 0.39 13.36
C ALA A 102 22.60 0.67 12.62
N THR A 103 22.58 1.44 11.53
CA THR A 103 23.80 1.75 10.77
C THR A 103 23.87 3.25 10.42
N LEU A 104 23.85 4.09 11.44
CA LEU A 104 24.36 5.46 11.37
C LEU A 104 25.21 5.72 12.61
#